data_a2c9f26b1eeebbf9f356388fec360d6c
#
_entry.id   a2c9f26b1eeebbf9f356388fec360d6c
#
_cell.length_a   1.000
_cell.length_b   1.000
_cell.length_c   1.000
_cell.angle_alpha   90.00
_cell.angle_beta   90.00
_cell.angle_gamma   90.00
#
_symmetry.space_group_name_H-M   'P 1'
#
loop_
_entity.id
_entity.type
_entity.pdbx_description
1 polymer ?
#
loop_
_entity_poly.entity_id
_entity_poly.type
_entity_poly.pdbx_seq_one_letter_code
_entity_poly.pdbx_strand_id
1 'polypeptide(L)'
;YLRSSAEMQELFADVPEAIDNAWEIARRCTLDLKLGESVLPAFPVPEGETETGFLEAEARRGLEVQLQQIFETRKIPANERAAFSAPYLERLRTELDVIGGMGFPGYFLIVADFIRWARENDIPVGPGRGSGAGSLVAWVLGITDLDPLEHVLLFERFLNPERVSMPDFDIDFCMEGRDLVIDYVAERYGRDRVAQIITFGTMAAKAVIRDTGRVLGHPYGFVDRIAKQVPFEIGMTLEKALEQSDELATMYRDDEEVAAIIDLAKSLEGLARNAGKHAGGVVIAPTALTDFTPLYCEDGGSHIITQLDKDDVEAIGLVKFDFLGLKTLTIIDWAEKIVNSANPDVGFNITSIPDSDPKTFELLR
;
A
#
# COMPACT_ATOMS: atom_id res chain seq x y z
N TYR A 1 -24.61 13.59 22.47
CA TYR A 1 -25.81 13.73 21.65
C TYR A 1 -25.79 15.05 20.87
N LEU A 2 -26.53 15.11 19.78
CA LEU A 2 -26.68 16.32 18.99
C LEU A 2 -27.69 17.25 19.68
N ARG A 3 -27.24 18.45 20.04
CA ARG A 3 -28.10 19.47 20.67
C ARG A 3 -29.05 20.10 19.66
N SER A 4 -30.23 20.47 20.11
CA SER A 4 -31.18 21.24 19.31
C SER A 4 -30.72 22.70 19.09
N SER A 5 -31.28 23.35 18.06
CA SER A 5 -30.99 24.77 17.83
C SER A 5 -31.35 25.66 19.04
N ALA A 6 -32.42 25.33 19.77
CA ALA A 6 -32.84 26.08 20.96
C ALA A 6 -31.81 25.93 22.10
N GLU A 7 -31.34 24.72 22.38
CA GLU A 7 -30.28 24.44 23.37
C GLU A 7 -28.95 25.14 22.99
N MET A 8 -28.61 25.21 21.70
CA MET A 8 -27.43 25.94 21.26
C MET A 8 -27.58 27.43 21.41
N GLN A 9 -28.75 28.01 21.10
CA GLN A 9 -29.04 29.43 21.33
C GLN A 9 -28.99 29.81 22.83
N GLU A 10 -29.49 28.95 23.70
CA GLU A 10 -29.40 29.16 25.14
C GLU A 10 -27.95 29.08 25.65
N LEU A 11 -27.18 28.11 25.16
CA LEU A 11 -25.80 27.90 25.55
C LEU A 11 -24.89 29.08 25.16
N PHE A 12 -25.15 29.73 24.01
CA PHE A 12 -24.39 30.82 23.46
C PHE A 12 -25.16 32.17 23.55
N ALA A 13 -26.07 32.31 24.53
CA ALA A 13 -26.88 33.51 24.69
C ALA A 13 -26.06 34.79 24.96
N ASP A 14 -24.87 34.63 25.51
CA ASP A 14 -23.89 35.69 25.75
C ASP A 14 -23.06 36.10 24.53
N VAL A 15 -23.05 35.23 23.49
CA VAL A 15 -22.32 35.45 22.22
C VAL A 15 -23.18 34.99 21.03
N PRO A 16 -24.32 35.64 20.76
CA PRO A 16 -25.26 35.23 19.72
C PRO A 16 -24.65 35.21 18.31
N GLU A 17 -23.65 36.06 18.07
CA GLU A 17 -22.91 36.10 16.80
C GLU A 17 -22.20 34.78 16.50
N ALA A 18 -21.90 33.93 17.49
CA ALA A 18 -21.32 32.62 17.28
C ALA A 18 -22.28 31.70 16.50
N ILE A 19 -23.59 31.77 16.78
CA ILE A 19 -24.63 31.02 16.08
C ILE A 19 -24.78 31.52 14.64
N ASP A 20 -24.83 32.87 14.45
CA ASP A 20 -24.92 33.44 13.12
C ASP A 20 -23.69 33.14 12.26
N ASN A 21 -22.50 33.20 12.86
CA ASN A 21 -21.25 32.86 12.19
C ASN A 21 -21.19 31.34 11.81
N ALA A 22 -21.71 30.45 12.66
CA ALA A 22 -21.80 29.03 12.34
C ALA A 22 -22.65 28.80 11.08
N TRP A 23 -23.77 29.50 10.95
CA TRP A 23 -24.62 29.49 9.76
C TRP A 23 -23.90 30.07 8.52
N GLU A 24 -23.22 31.18 8.65
CA GLU A 24 -22.45 31.80 7.56
C GLU A 24 -21.29 30.88 7.11
N ILE A 25 -20.62 30.20 8.03
CA ILE A 25 -19.60 29.21 7.69
C ILE A 25 -20.21 28.03 6.92
N ALA A 26 -21.36 27.49 7.39
CA ALA A 26 -22.03 26.41 6.72
C ALA A 26 -22.42 26.79 5.27
N ARG A 27 -22.87 28.04 5.03
CA ARG A 27 -23.19 28.56 3.69
C ARG A 27 -21.98 28.69 2.76
N ARG A 28 -20.77 28.80 3.30
CA ARG A 28 -19.51 28.86 2.53
C ARG A 28 -18.99 27.45 2.17
N CYS A 29 -19.44 26.43 2.88
CA CYS A 29 -19.06 25.04 2.62
C CYS A 29 -19.84 24.51 1.41
N THR A 30 -19.35 24.85 0.20
CA THR A 30 -19.97 24.49 -1.09
C THR A 30 -19.04 23.66 -1.96
N LEU A 31 -18.17 22.87 -1.31
CA LEU A 31 -17.22 22.02 -2.03
C LEU A 31 -17.97 20.90 -2.76
N ASP A 32 -17.74 20.81 -4.06
CA ASP A 32 -18.20 19.72 -4.91
C ASP A 32 -17.01 18.82 -5.22
N LEU A 33 -17.01 17.60 -4.68
CA LEU A 33 -15.92 16.63 -4.86
C LEU A 33 -16.11 15.90 -6.19
N LYS A 34 -15.12 15.97 -7.07
CA LYS A 34 -15.05 15.13 -8.25
C LYS A 34 -14.48 13.77 -7.85
N LEU A 35 -15.29 12.73 -7.99
CA LEU A 35 -14.89 11.37 -7.62
C LEU A 35 -14.63 10.52 -8.87
N GLY A 36 -13.71 9.56 -8.75
CA GLY A 36 -13.46 8.54 -9.78
C GLY A 36 -12.57 8.98 -10.94
N GLU A 37 -12.01 10.19 -10.91
CA GLU A 37 -11.01 10.65 -11.88
C GLU A 37 -9.63 10.57 -11.26
N SER A 38 -8.81 9.60 -11.71
CA SER A 38 -7.44 9.44 -11.18
C SER A 38 -6.53 10.59 -11.62
N VAL A 39 -5.80 11.15 -10.67
CA VAL A 39 -4.87 12.25 -10.87
C VAL A 39 -3.46 11.76 -10.54
N LEU A 40 -2.64 11.58 -11.59
CA LEU A 40 -1.27 11.11 -11.45
C LEU A 40 -0.30 12.28 -11.22
N PRO A 41 0.69 12.11 -10.34
CA PRO A 41 1.79 13.05 -10.26
C PRO A 41 2.63 12.98 -11.55
N ALA A 42 3.14 14.14 -12.01
CA ALA A 42 4.03 14.19 -13.15
C ALA A 42 5.44 13.72 -12.74
N PHE A 43 6.03 12.84 -13.54
CA PHE A 43 7.45 12.51 -13.40
C PHE A 43 8.32 13.59 -14.07
N PRO A 44 9.37 14.10 -13.42
CA PRO A 44 10.24 15.10 -14.03
C PRO A 44 11.09 14.47 -15.14
N VAL A 45 10.72 14.72 -16.40
CA VAL A 45 11.49 14.32 -17.59
C VAL A 45 12.41 15.44 -18.05
N PRO A 46 13.48 15.15 -18.84
CA PRO A 46 14.32 16.16 -19.47
C PRO A 46 13.53 17.13 -20.35
N GLU A 47 14.04 18.36 -20.51
CA GLU A 47 13.38 19.39 -21.31
C GLU A 47 13.20 18.93 -22.77
N GLY A 48 11.98 19.03 -23.28
CA GLY A 48 11.59 18.61 -24.63
C GLY A 48 11.18 17.15 -24.76
N GLU A 49 11.24 16.36 -23.70
CA GLU A 49 10.76 14.98 -23.69
C GLU A 49 9.35 14.86 -23.06
N THR A 50 8.64 13.78 -23.42
CA THR A 50 7.40 13.38 -22.79
C THR A 50 7.62 12.18 -21.87
N GLU A 51 6.80 11.99 -20.84
CA GLU A 51 6.89 10.80 -19.98
C GLU A 51 6.83 9.50 -20.78
N THR A 52 5.98 9.43 -21.82
CA THR A 52 5.87 8.25 -22.69
C THR A 52 7.16 8.00 -23.45
N GLY A 53 7.74 9.04 -24.10
CA GLY A 53 8.99 8.91 -24.84
C GLY A 53 10.17 8.54 -23.94
N PHE A 54 10.22 9.13 -22.74
CA PHE A 54 11.24 8.82 -21.75
C PHE A 54 11.11 7.38 -21.22
N LEU A 55 9.89 6.93 -20.92
CA LEU A 55 9.62 5.54 -20.53
C LEU A 55 10.07 4.55 -21.61
N GLU A 56 9.72 4.82 -22.88
CA GLU A 56 10.13 3.96 -24.00
C GLU A 56 11.67 3.85 -24.12
N ALA A 57 12.37 4.98 -24.00
CA ALA A 57 13.82 5.00 -24.08
C ALA A 57 14.47 4.21 -22.92
N GLU A 58 14.01 4.44 -21.70
CA GLU A 58 14.50 3.71 -20.51
C GLU A 58 14.20 2.21 -20.59
N ALA A 59 12.99 1.83 -21.02
CA ALA A 59 12.60 0.44 -21.14
C ALA A 59 13.40 -0.31 -22.23
N ARG A 60 13.67 0.34 -23.37
CA ARG A 60 14.51 -0.22 -24.43
C ARG A 60 15.94 -0.42 -23.96
N ARG A 61 16.52 0.59 -23.28
CA ARG A 61 17.86 0.50 -22.70
C ARG A 61 17.94 -0.63 -21.66
N GLY A 62 16.93 -0.73 -20.77
CA GLY A 62 16.86 -1.80 -19.78
C GLY A 62 16.77 -3.18 -20.45
N LEU A 63 15.97 -3.34 -21.51
CA LEU A 63 15.88 -4.60 -22.24
C LEU A 63 17.22 -5.01 -22.87
N GLU A 64 17.97 -4.06 -23.44
CA GLU A 64 19.31 -4.33 -24.00
C GLU A 64 20.25 -4.88 -22.91
N VAL A 65 20.24 -4.28 -21.72
CA VAL A 65 21.06 -4.74 -20.59
C VAL A 65 20.66 -6.15 -20.15
N GLN A 66 19.37 -6.40 -19.98
CA GLN A 66 18.86 -7.71 -19.55
C GLN A 66 19.17 -8.80 -20.59
N LEU A 67 18.93 -8.52 -21.87
CA LEU A 67 19.25 -9.48 -22.94
C LEU A 67 20.74 -9.79 -23.02
N GLN A 68 21.62 -8.79 -22.84
CA GLN A 68 23.06 -9.01 -22.83
C GLN A 68 23.47 -9.95 -21.69
N GLN A 69 22.94 -9.76 -20.48
CA GLN A 69 23.17 -10.66 -19.34
C GLN A 69 22.70 -12.10 -19.63
N ILE A 70 21.50 -12.24 -20.23
CA ILE A 70 20.98 -13.56 -20.61
C ILE A 70 21.91 -14.23 -21.67
N PHE A 71 22.36 -13.48 -22.68
CA PHE A 71 23.26 -14.00 -23.71
C PHE A 71 24.58 -14.53 -23.12
N GLU A 72 25.14 -13.83 -22.15
CA GLU A 72 26.36 -14.22 -21.46
C GLU A 72 26.14 -15.46 -20.56
N THR A 73 25.09 -15.40 -19.72
CA THR A 73 24.78 -16.48 -18.78
C THR A 73 24.41 -17.78 -19.50
N ARG A 74 23.56 -17.72 -20.52
CA ARG A 74 23.10 -18.88 -21.29
C ARG A 74 23.99 -19.21 -22.48
N LYS A 75 25.07 -18.42 -22.72
CA LYS A 75 26.03 -18.59 -23.81
C LYS A 75 25.36 -18.67 -25.20
N ILE A 76 24.39 -17.77 -25.45
CA ILE A 76 23.64 -17.73 -26.70
C ILE A 76 24.54 -17.24 -27.85
N PRO A 77 24.69 -18.03 -28.94
CA PRO A 77 25.51 -17.64 -30.08
C PRO A 77 25.01 -16.37 -30.77
N ALA A 78 25.90 -15.58 -31.32
CA ALA A 78 25.57 -14.27 -31.94
C ALA A 78 24.51 -14.40 -33.06
N ASN A 79 24.55 -15.47 -33.85
CA ASN A 79 23.58 -15.74 -34.92
C ASN A 79 22.18 -16.11 -34.44
N GLU A 80 22.01 -16.47 -33.16
CA GLU A 80 20.71 -16.86 -32.55
C GLU A 80 20.12 -15.71 -31.75
N ARG A 81 20.90 -14.71 -31.36
CA ARG A 81 20.46 -13.61 -30.49
C ARG A 81 19.25 -12.84 -31.03
N ALA A 82 19.20 -12.58 -32.33
CA ALA A 82 18.07 -11.86 -32.94
C ALA A 82 16.77 -12.65 -32.84
N ALA A 83 16.81 -13.97 -33.08
CA ALA A 83 15.64 -14.84 -32.93
C ALA A 83 15.20 -14.96 -31.46
N PHE A 84 16.17 -15.05 -30.55
CA PHE A 84 15.89 -15.08 -29.11
C PHE A 84 15.25 -13.79 -28.61
N SER A 85 15.69 -12.63 -29.09
CA SER A 85 15.19 -11.32 -28.67
C SER A 85 13.82 -10.97 -29.23
N ALA A 86 13.41 -11.59 -30.34
CA ALA A 86 12.17 -11.22 -31.04
C ALA A 86 10.90 -11.25 -30.13
N PRO A 87 10.65 -12.27 -29.31
CA PRO A 87 9.50 -12.28 -28.39
C PRO A 87 9.54 -11.16 -27.36
N TYR A 88 10.72 -10.82 -26.85
CA TYR A 88 10.90 -9.73 -25.88
C TYR A 88 10.59 -8.35 -26.51
N LEU A 89 11.06 -8.11 -27.72
CA LEU A 89 10.80 -6.87 -28.46
C LEU A 89 9.31 -6.69 -28.78
N GLU A 90 8.63 -7.78 -29.20
CA GLU A 90 7.20 -7.77 -29.45
C GLU A 90 6.40 -7.49 -28.18
N ARG A 91 6.73 -8.18 -27.09
CA ARG A 91 6.07 -7.99 -25.78
C ARG A 91 6.31 -6.59 -25.24
N LEU A 92 7.55 -6.08 -25.32
CA LEU A 92 7.88 -4.71 -24.89
C LEU A 92 7.03 -3.67 -25.60
N ARG A 93 6.91 -3.78 -26.93
CA ARG A 93 6.09 -2.87 -27.73
C ARG A 93 4.63 -2.93 -27.28
N THR A 94 4.06 -4.12 -27.13
CA THR A 94 2.67 -4.31 -26.72
C THR A 94 2.40 -3.68 -25.34
N GLU A 95 3.29 -3.90 -24.37
CA GLU A 95 3.13 -3.33 -23.04
C GLU A 95 3.27 -1.80 -23.03
N LEU A 96 4.25 -1.25 -23.76
CA LEU A 96 4.42 0.21 -23.87
C LEU A 96 3.21 0.89 -24.53
N ASP A 97 2.64 0.27 -25.58
CA ASP A 97 1.42 0.76 -26.23
C ASP A 97 0.22 0.80 -25.23
N VAL A 98 0.07 -0.23 -24.42
CA VAL A 98 -1.00 -0.28 -23.39
C VAL A 98 -0.73 0.72 -22.26
N ILE A 99 0.47 0.76 -21.71
CA ILE A 99 0.84 1.67 -20.62
C ILE A 99 0.66 3.13 -21.06
N GLY A 100 1.13 3.46 -22.27
CA GLY A 100 0.99 4.80 -22.85
C GLY A 100 -0.48 5.14 -23.12
N GLY A 101 -1.25 4.22 -23.71
CA GLY A 101 -2.66 4.41 -24.03
C GLY A 101 -3.57 4.56 -22.80
N MET A 102 -3.19 3.96 -21.67
CA MET A 102 -3.90 4.09 -20.39
C MET A 102 -3.41 5.29 -19.54
N GLY A 103 -2.36 6.01 -19.96
CA GLY A 103 -1.86 7.21 -19.28
C GLY A 103 -1.00 6.92 -18.03
N PHE A 104 -0.34 5.76 -17.94
CA PHE A 104 0.47 5.35 -16.79
C PHE A 104 1.99 5.43 -16.94
N PRO A 105 2.59 6.10 -17.96
CA PRO A 105 4.04 6.20 -18.05
C PRO A 105 4.69 6.82 -16.81
N GLY A 106 4.11 7.91 -16.28
CA GLY A 106 4.61 8.59 -15.08
C GLY A 106 4.58 7.68 -13.85
N TYR A 107 3.56 6.85 -13.68
CA TYR A 107 3.47 5.89 -12.59
C TYR A 107 4.64 4.89 -12.59
N PHE A 108 4.92 4.26 -13.75
CA PHE A 108 6.05 3.33 -13.89
C PHE A 108 7.40 4.01 -13.62
N LEU A 109 7.57 5.23 -14.12
CA LEU A 109 8.79 6.00 -13.93
C LEU A 109 9.03 6.37 -12.46
N ILE A 110 7.98 6.77 -11.74
CA ILE A 110 8.05 7.09 -10.31
C ILE A 110 8.42 5.84 -9.50
N VAL A 111 7.79 4.70 -9.80
CA VAL A 111 8.08 3.44 -9.11
C VAL A 111 9.52 2.99 -9.37
N ALA A 112 9.98 3.06 -10.63
CA ALA A 112 11.37 2.73 -10.99
C ALA A 112 12.39 3.68 -10.34
N ASP A 113 12.06 4.96 -10.19
CA ASP A 113 12.92 5.99 -9.60
C ASP A 113 13.23 5.69 -8.13
N PHE A 114 12.21 5.49 -7.30
CA PHE A 114 12.43 5.24 -5.87
C PHE A 114 13.01 3.85 -5.57
N ILE A 115 12.73 2.83 -6.41
CA ILE A 115 13.36 1.51 -6.30
C ILE A 115 14.86 1.61 -6.64
N ARG A 116 15.19 2.30 -7.72
CA ARG A 116 16.59 2.53 -8.12
C ARG A 116 17.34 3.28 -7.01
N TRP A 117 16.76 4.37 -6.49
CA TRP A 117 17.36 5.10 -5.39
C TRP A 117 17.58 4.22 -4.15
N ALA A 118 16.60 3.39 -3.78
CA ALA A 118 16.74 2.46 -2.65
C ALA A 118 17.94 1.52 -2.84
N ARG A 119 18.09 0.91 -4.04
CA ARG A 119 19.20 0.01 -4.36
C ARG A 119 20.56 0.72 -4.36
N GLU A 120 20.62 1.95 -4.89
CA GLU A 120 21.82 2.78 -4.90
C GLU A 120 22.25 3.25 -3.49
N ASN A 121 21.33 3.18 -2.51
CA ASN A 121 21.59 3.52 -1.12
C ASN A 121 21.61 2.29 -0.19
N ASP A 122 21.94 1.12 -0.73
CA ASP A 122 22.07 -0.15 0.01
C ASP A 122 20.82 -0.54 0.82
N ILE A 123 19.63 -0.15 0.34
CA ILE A 123 18.35 -0.56 0.92
C ILE A 123 17.81 -1.75 0.11
N PRO A 124 17.74 -2.95 0.70
CA PRO A 124 17.22 -4.13 0.02
C PRO A 124 15.76 -3.94 -0.39
N VAL A 125 15.48 -4.28 -1.66
CA VAL A 125 14.16 -4.28 -2.28
C VAL A 125 13.79 -5.70 -2.66
N GLY A 126 12.54 -6.09 -2.44
CA GLY A 126 12.04 -7.40 -2.83
C GLY A 126 11.99 -7.61 -4.34
N PRO A 127 11.92 -8.86 -4.80
CA PRO A 127 11.96 -9.22 -6.23
C PRO A 127 10.69 -8.82 -7.00
N GLY A 128 9.70 -8.27 -6.31
CA GLY A 128 8.36 -8.04 -6.85
C GLY A 128 7.41 -9.20 -6.56
N ARG A 129 6.12 -8.92 -6.52
CA ARG A 129 5.05 -9.88 -6.26
C ARG A 129 3.73 -9.46 -6.91
N GLY A 130 2.72 -10.31 -6.80
CA GLY A 130 1.40 -10.02 -7.36
C GLY A 130 1.38 -10.02 -8.88
N SER A 131 0.44 -9.28 -9.47
CA SER A 131 0.25 -9.19 -10.91
C SER A 131 1.33 -8.39 -11.62
N GLY A 132 1.98 -7.44 -10.93
CA GLY A 132 3.05 -6.59 -11.48
C GLY A 132 4.26 -7.38 -11.98
N ALA A 133 4.53 -8.57 -11.41
CA ALA A 133 5.56 -9.49 -11.89
C ALA A 133 5.33 -9.99 -13.33
N GLY A 134 4.11 -9.83 -13.88
CA GLY A 134 3.78 -10.15 -15.27
C GLY A 134 4.20 -9.10 -16.29
N SER A 135 4.70 -7.93 -15.86
CA SER A 135 5.10 -6.84 -16.75
C SER A 135 6.58 -6.94 -17.15
N LEU A 136 6.83 -7.01 -18.44
CA LEU A 136 8.19 -6.92 -19.03
C LEU A 136 8.78 -5.52 -18.81
N VAL A 137 7.96 -4.47 -18.95
CA VAL A 137 8.39 -3.10 -18.68
C VAL A 137 8.84 -2.94 -17.23
N ALA A 138 8.12 -3.52 -16.27
CA ALA A 138 8.52 -3.51 -14.86
C ALA A 138 9.88 -4.21 -14.64
N TRP A 139 10.10 -5.35 -15.28
CA TRP A 139 11.35 -6.09 -15.17
C TRP A 139 12.53 -5.33 -15.77
N VAL A 140 12.39 -4.76 -16.97
CA VAL A 140 13.51 -4.04 -17.63
C VAL A 140 13.81 -2.70 -16.96
N LEU A 141 12.85 -2.09 -16.26
CA LEU A 141 13.08 -0.90 -15.44
C LEU A 141 13.64 -1.24 -14.04
N GLY A 142 13.78 -2.53 -13.71
CA GLY A 142 14.24 -2.98 -12.41
C GLY A 142 13.21 -2.80 -11.30
N ILE A 143 11.93 -2.69 -11.61
CA ILE A 143 10.85 -2.71 -10.62
C ILE A 143 10.67 -4.12 -10.06
N THR A 144 10.78 -5.13 -10.93
CA THR A 144 10.75 -6.54 -10.57
C THR A 144 12.03 -7.24 -11.02
N ASP A 145 12.39 -8.35 -10.36
CA ASP A 145 13.60 -9.13 -10.66
C ASP A 145 13.30 -10.41 -11.45
N LEU A 146 12.04 -10.65 -11.81
CA LEU A 146 11.58 -11.86 -12.45
C LEU A 146 11.31 -11.64 -13.94
N ASP A 147 11.92 -12.46 -14.82
CA ASP A 147 11.65 -12.45 -16.27
C ASP A 147 10.25 -13.04 -16.55
N PRO A 148 9.28 -12.20 -16.97
CA PRO A 148 7.90 -12.67 -17.17
C PRO A 148 7.74 -13.62 -18.35
N LEU A 149 8.65 -13.60 -19.36
CA LEU A 149 8.57 -14.50 -20.50
C LEU A 149 9.09 -15.89 -20.12
N GLU A 150 10.16 -15.96 -19.36
CA GLU A 150 10.69 -17.23 -18.85
C GLU A 150 9.67 -18.00 -18.01
N HIS A 151 8.92 -17.26 -17.17
CA HIS A 151 7.92 -17.82 -16.27
C HIS A 151 6.50 -17.84 -16.85
N VAL A 152 6.34 -17.50 -18.14
CA VAL A 152 5.05 -17.49 -18.87
C VAL A 152 3.97 -16.69 -18.13
N LEU A 153 4.35 -15.52 -17.62
CA LEU A 153 3.45 -14.62 -16.90
C LEU A 153 2.70 -13.68 -17.86
N LEU A 154 1.44 -13.44 -17.56
CA LEU A 154 0.54 -12.65 -18.41
C LEU A 154 0.48 -11.19 -17.93
N PHE A 155 0.76 -10.25 -18.82
CA PHE A 155 0.66 -8.81 -18.58
C PHE A 155 -0.78 -8.35 -18.37
N GLU A 156 -1.72 -8.98 -19.07
CA GLU A 156 -3.15 -8.65 -19.01
C GLU A 156 -3.78 -8.86 -17.63
N ARG A 157 -3.10 -9.61 -16.76
CA ARG A 157 -3.48 -9.73 -15.35
C ARG A 157 -3.11 -8.51 -14.54
N PHE A 158 -2.12 -7.74 -14.98
CA PHE A 158 -1.66 -6.53 -14.34
C PHE A 158 -2.36 -5.29 -14.91
N LEU A 159 -2.30 -5.10 -16.24
CA LEU A 159 -2.97 -4.03 -16.94
C LEU A 159 -3.79 -4.59 -18.11
N ASN A 160 -5.05 -4.19 -18.17
CA ASN A 160 -5.95 -4.57 -19.25
C ASN A 160 -6.83 -3.34 -19.63
N PRO A 161 -6.75 -2.86 -20.90
CA PRO A 161 -7.56 -1.72 -21.35
C PRO A 161 -9.08 -1.95 -21.23
N GLU A 162 -9.54 -3.21 -21.24
CA GLU A 162 -10.95 -3.55 -21.07
C GLU A 162 -11.41 -3.45 -19.61
N ARG A 163 -10.46 -3.50 -18.67
CA ARG A 163 -10.71 -3.38 -17.25
C ARG A 163 -9.99 -2.15 -16.71
N VAL A 164 -10.68 -1.02 -16.68
CA VAL A 164 -10.12 0.24 -16.16
C VAL A 164 -9.85 0.09 -14.67
N SER A 165 -8.63 -0.31 -14.33
CA SER A 165 -8.12 -0.33 -12.95
C SER A 165 -6.75 0.30 -12.94
N MET A 166 -6.45 1.03 -11.86
CA MET A 166 -5.10 1.56 -11.63
C MET A 166 -4.10 0.41 -11.49
N PRO A 167 -2.88 0.55 -12.04
CA PRO A 167 -1.80 -0.36 -11.70
C PRO A 167 -1.46 -0.23 -10.21
N ASP A 168 -1.20 -1.36 -9.56
CA ASP A 168 -0.81 -1.41 -8.14
C ASP A 168 0.43 -2.29 -8.00
N PHE A 169 1.58 -1.66 -7.76
CA PHE A 169 2.82 -2.34 -7.43
C PHE A 169 2.97 -2.41 -5.91
N ASP A 170 2.92 -3.61 -5.37
CA ASP A 170 3.32 -3.89 -3.99
C ASP A 170 4.84 -3.98 -3.90
N ILE A 171 5.49 -2.98 -3.31
CA ILE A 171 6.95 -2.93 -3.19
C ILE A 171 7.36 -3.26 -1.76
N ASP A 172 8.11 -4.34 -1.63
CA ASP A 172 8.66 -4.76 -0.35
C ASP A 172 10.07 -4.16 -0.16
N PHE A 173 10.24 -3.38 0.90
CA PHE A 173 11.54 -2.83 1.33
C PHE A 173 12.04 -3.49 2.60
N CYS A 174 13.34 -3.50 2.82
CA CYS A 174 13.90 -3.74 4.13
C CYS A 174 13.23 -2.83 5.16
N MET A 175 12.77 -3.41 6.28
CA MET A 175 12.02 -2.67 7.30
C MET A 175 12.80 -1.47 7.86
N GLU A 176 14.12 -1.58 7.99
CA GLU A 176 14.98 -0.53 8.53
C GLU A 176 15.23 0.61 7.53
N GLY A 177 15.21 0.31 6.22
CA GLY A 177 15.47 1.30 5.17
C GLY A 177 14.22 1.96 4.59
N ARG A 178 13.02 1.39 4.79
CA ARG A 178 11.77 1.86 4.19
C ARG A 178 11.49 3.35 4.41
N ASP A 179 11.65 3.83 5.63
CA ASP A 179 11.34 5.22 5.98
C ASP A 179 12.30 6.21 5.29
N LEU A 180 13.54 5.80 5.00
CA LEU A 180 14.48 6.58 4.20
C LEU A 180 14.01 6.72 2.75
N VAL A 181 13.40 5.68 2.19
CA VAL A 181 12.81 5.75 0.83
C VAL A 181 11.63 6.69 0.80
N ILE A 182 10.77 6.68 1.82
CA ILE A 182 9.63 7.61 1.94
C ILE A 182 10.15 9.06 2.05
N ASP A 183 11.20 9.29 2.83
CA ASP A 183 11.84 10.61 2.93
C ASP A 183 12.43 11.08 1.60
N TYR A 184 13.10 10.18 0.86
CA TYR A 184 13.57 10.50 -0.50
C TYR A 184 12.43 10.91 -1.42
N VAL A 185 11.33 10.16 -1.43
CA VAL A 185 10.15 10.49 -2.26
C VAL A 185 9.58 11.85 -1.87
N ALA A 186 9.49 12.14 -0.58
CA ALA A 186 9.02 13.44 -0.10
C ALA A 186 9.96 14.59 -0.51
N GLU A 187 11.28 14.37 -0.52
CA GLU A 187 12.24 15.38 -1.02
C GLU A 187 12.19 15.54 -2.54
N ARG A 188 12.07 14.42 -3.26
CA ARG A 188 12.10 14.37 -4.71
C ARG A 188 10.86 14.98 -5.36
N TYR A 189 9.67 14.67 -4.83
CA TYR A 189 8.39 15.09 -5.43
C TYR A 189 7.74 16.27 -4.71
N GLY A 190 8.24 16.67 -3.56
CA GLY A 190 7.79 17.81 -2.75
C GLY A 190 7.14 17.36 -1.43
N ARG A 191 7.63 17.88 -0.30
CA ARG A 191 7.13 17.56 1.04
C ARG A 191 5.69 18.03 1.27
N ASP A 192 5.20 18.97 0.48
CA ASP A 192 3.80 19.41 0.47
C ASP A 192 2.89 18.54 -0.40
N ARG A 193 3.45 17.62 -1.18
CA ARG A 193 2.74 16.74 -2.12
C ARG A 193 2.77 15.27 -1.74
N VAL A 194 3.56 14.91 -0.73
CA VAL A 194 3.76 13.51 -0.31
C VAL A 194 3.33 13.34 1.13
N ALA A 195 2.47 12.35 1.40
CA ALA A 195 2.11 11.95 2.76
C ALA A 195 1.80 10.45 2.85
N GLN A 196 2.00 9.90 4.05
CA GLN A 196 1.45 8.58 4.36
C GLN A 196 -0.07 8.69 4.54
N ILE A 197 -0.77 7.58 4.25
CA ILE A 197 -2.22 7.48 4.37
C ILE A 197 -2.59 7.21 5.84
N ILE A 198 -3.68 7.81 6.31
CA ILE A 198 -4.25 7.49 7.62
C ILE A 198 -4.91 6.10 7.61
N THR A 199 -4.98 5.49 8.78
CA THR A 199 -5.88 4.36 9.05
C THR A 199 -6.70 4.67 10.28
N PHE A 200 -7.96 4.25 10.27
CA PHE A 200 -8.82 4.33 11.43
C PHE A 200 -8.94 2.95 12.06
N GLY A 201 -8.43 2.82 13.29
CA GLY A 201 -8.70 1.63 14.11
C GLY A 201 -10.16 1.63 14.52
N THR A 202 -10.87 0.54 14.23
CA THR A 202 -12.28 0.36 14.59
C THR A 202 -12.45 -0.55 15.79
N MET A 203 -13.60 -0.44 16.45
CA MET A 203 -14.00 -1.34 17.52
C MET A 203 -14.47 -2.67 16.92
N ALA A 204 -13.50 -3.57 16.62
CA ALA A 204 -13.78 -4.89 16.09
C ALA A 204 -14.40 -5.83 17.16
N ALA A 205 -15.13 -6.87 16.74
CA ALA A 205 -15.93 -7.75 17.58
C ALA A 205 -15.27 -8.18 18.90
N LYS A 206 -14.04 -8.72 18.87
CA LYS A 206 -13.32 -9.13 20.10
C LYS A 206 -12.91 -7.96 20.99
N ALA A 207 -12.55 -6.84 20.38
CA ALA A 207 -12.08 -5.67 21.09
C ALA A 207 -13.26 -4.95 21.76
N VAL A 208 -14.38 -4.79 21.05
CA VAL A 208 -15.55 -4.10 21.57
C VAL A 208 -16.17 -4.85 22.75
N ILE A 209 -16.22 -6.19 22.76
CA ILE A 209 -16.63 -6.98 23.92
C ILE A 209 -15.75 -6.66 25.14
N ARG A 210 -14.42 -6.62 24.96
CA ARG A 210 -13.50 -6.33 26.06
C ARG A 210 -13.65 -4.90 26.58
N ASP A 211 -13.86 -3.96 25.70
CA ASP A 211 -14.02 -2.55 26.07
C ASP A 211 -15.36 -2.32 26.79
N THR A 212 -16.46 -2.87 26.29
CA THR A 212 -17.79 -2.78 26.93
C THR A 212 -17.81 -3.47 28.29
N GLY A 213 -17.28 -4.69 28.38
CA GLY A 213 -17.19 -5.41 29.66
C GLY A 213 -16.36 -4.66 30.70
N ARG A 214 -15.26 -4.03 30.30
CA ARG A 214 -14.45 -3.19 31.19
C ARG A 214 -15.22 -1.96 31.67
N VAL A 215 -15.93 -1.26 30.80
CA VAL A 215 -16.71 -0.07 31.12
C VAL A 215 -17.89 -0.40 32.05
N LEU A 216 -18.52 -1.57 31.86
CA LEU A 216 -19.59 -2.08 32.73
C LEU A 216 -19.06 -2.62 34.06
N GLY A 217 -17.74 -2.65 34.29
CA GLY A 217 -17.10 -3.04 35.54
C GLY A 217 -16.93 -4.55 35.73
N HIS A 218 -17.09 -5.35 34.66
CA HIS A 218 -16.88 -6.79 34.75
C HIS A 218 -15.41 -7.19 34.85
N PRO A 219 -15.08 -8.26 35.58
CA PRO A 219 -13.72 -8.79 35.69
C PRO A 219 -13.15 -9.20 34.31
N TYR A 220 -11.88 -8.90 34.05
CA TYR A 220 -11.23 -9.22 32.79
C TYR A 220 -11.39 -10.68 32.37
N GLY A 221 -11.19 -11.62 33.29
CA GLY A 221 -11.32 -13.07 33.01
C GLY A 221 -12.72 -13.52 32.57
N PHE A 222 -13.75 -12.86 33.04
CA PHE A 222 -15.13 -13.09 32.60
C PHE A 222 -15.31 -12.59 31.16
N VAL A 223 -14.97 -11.37 30.91
CA VAL A 223 -15.10 -10.73 29.58
C VAL A 223 -14.22 -11.40 28.52
N ASP A 224 -13.00 -11.78 28.87
CA ASP A 224 -12.09 -12.46 27.95
C ASP A 224 -12.57 -13.85 27.54
N ARG A 225 -13.28 -14.55 28.44
CA ARG A 225 -13.94 -15.82 28.13
C ARG A 225 -15.00 -15.64 27.04
N ILE A 226 -15.83 -14.58 27.13
CA ILE A 226 -16.82 -14.24 26.11
C ILE A 226 -16.11 -13.89 24.78
N ALA A 227 -15.13 -12.98 24.81
CA ALA A 227 -14.41 -12.54 23.62
C ALA A 227 -13.68 -13.70 22.90
N LYS A 228 -13.26 -14.74 23.61
CA LYS A 228 -12.60 -15.93 23.02
C LYS A 228 -13.56 -16.81 22.23
N GLN A 229 -14.87 -16.73 22.48
CA GLN A 229 -15.88 -17.47 21.70
C GLN A 229 -16.15 -16.88 20.33
N VAL A 230 -15.73 -15.63 20.08
CA VAL A 230 -15.80 -15.04 18.74
C VAL A 230 -14.81 -15.76 17.81
N PRO A 231 -15.24 -16.34 16.69
CA PRO A 231 -14.34 -17.00 15.73
C PRO A 231 -13.24 -16.08 15.22
N PHE A 232 -12.12 -16.67 14.77
CA PHE A 232 -11.03 -15.91 14.17
C PHE A 232 -11.21 -15.90 12.65
N GLU A 233 -11.83 -14.85 12.13
CA GLU A 233 -12.06 -14.62 10.72
C GLU A 233 -11.91 -13.14 10.41
N ILE A 234 -11.34 -12.79 9.24
CA ILE A 234 -11.21 -11.40 8.79
C ILE A 234 -12.61 -10.83 8.50
N GLY A 235 -12.92 -9.67 9.06
CA GLY A 235 -14.25 -9.05 8.91
C GLY A 235 -15.35 -9.72 9.75
N MET A 236 -14.98 -10.46 10.82
CA MET A 236 -15.91 -11.02 11.78
C MET A 236 -16.67 -9.91 12.50
N THR A 237 -18.01 -10.00 12.50
CA THR A 237 -18.90 -9.15 13.29
C THR A 237 -19.53 -9.94 14.43
N LEU A 238 -20.06 -9.22 15.42
CA LEU A 238 -20.77 -9.87 16.54
C LEU A 238 -22.01 -10.63 16.08
N GLU A 239 -22.71 -10.13 15.06
CA GLU A 239 -23.84 -10.81 14.47
C GLU A 239 -23.43 -12.15 13.85
N LYS A 240 -22.42 -12.15 12.98
CA LYS A 240 -21.84 -13.37 12.39
C LYS A 240 -21.30 -14.32 13.47
N ALA A 241 -20.67 -13.77 14.51
CA ALA A 241 -20.13 -14.58 15.60
C ALA A 241 -21.22 -15.32 16.37
N LEU A 242 -22.37 -14.69 16.60
CA LEU A 242 -23.52 -15.33 17.23
C LEU A 242 -24.17 -16.41 16.35
N GLU A 243 -24.09 -16.26 15.01
CA GLU A 243 -24.58 -17.27 14.07
C GLU A 243 -23.62 -18.46 13.96
N GLN A 244 -22.32 -18.24 14.05
CA GLN A 244 -21.30 -19.27 13.80
C GLN A 244 -20.86 -20.01 15.07
N SER A 245 -21.02 -19.40 16.26
CA SER A 245 -20.58 -19.96 17.53
C SER A 245 -21.79 -20.31 18.40
N ASP A 246 -22.17 -21.60 18.44
CA ASP A 246 -23.22 -22.09 19.30
C ASP A 246 -22.97 -21.78 20.79
N GLU A 247 -21.70 -21.78 21.22
CA GLU A 247 -21.29 -21.47 22.57
C GLU A 247 -21.55 -20.00 22.91
N LEU A 248 -21.15 -19.07 22.01
CA LEU A 248 -21.43 -17.64 22.18
C LEU A 248 -22.93 -17.35 22.17
N ALA A 249 -23.68 -17.97 21.26
CA ALA A 249 -25.14 -17.85 21.19
C ALA A 249 -25.83 -18.35 22.44
N THR A 250 -25.34 -19.46 23.02
CA THR A 250 -25.86 -20.02 24.27
C THR A 250 -25.56 -19.10 25.45
N MET A 251 -24.33 -18.60 25.58
CA MET A 251 -23.96 -17.63 26.61
C MET A 251 -24.82 -16.35 26.51
N TYR A 252 -25.02 -15.84 25.29
CA TYR A 252 -25.85 -14.65 25.05
C TYR A 252 -27.32 -14.85 25.45
N ARG A 253 -27.89 -16.05 25.22
CA ARG A 253 -29.28 -16.35 25.53
C ARG A 253 -29.50 -16.62 27.01
N ASP A 254 -28.54 -17.31 27.67
CA ASP A 254 -28.75 -17.91 29.00
C ASP A 254 -28.16 -17.05 30.14
N ASP A 255 -27.38 -15.99 29.84
CA ASP A 255 -26.72 -15.12 30.82
C ASP A 255 -27.02 -13.64 30.52
N GLU A 256 -27.78 -12.98 31.41
CA GLU A 256 -28.21 -11.59 31.28
C GLU A 256 -27.01 -10.60 31.27
N GLU A 257 -25.93 -10.90 32.01
CA GLU A 257 -24.73 -10.06 32.02
C GLU A 257 -23.97 -10.14 30.66
N VAL A 258 -23.91 -11.34 30.09
CA VAL A 258 -23.35 -11.55 28.75
C VAL A 258 -24.19 -10.85 27.69
N ALA A 259 -25.54 -10.95 27.79
CA ALA A 259 -26.45 -10.26 26.89
C ALA A 259 -26.24 -8.73 26.92
N ALA A 260 -26.19 -8.16 28.13
CA ALA A 260 -25.95 -6.70 28.29
C ALA A 260 -24.62 -6.24 27.69
N ILE A 261 -23.55 -7.02 27.88
CA ILE A 261 -22.25 -6.73 27.27
C ILE A 261 -22.33 -6.78 25.74
N ILE A 262 -22.92 -7.82 25.14
CA ILE A 262 -23.01 -8.03 23.70
C ILE A 262 -23.93 -6.99 23.05
N ASP A 263 -25.07 -6.66 23.66
CA ASP A 263 -26.00 -5.66 23.11
C ASP A 263 -25.36 -4.26 23.06
N LEU A 264 -24.67 -3.87 24.13
CA LEU A 264 -23.92 -2.63 24.13
C LEU A 264 -22.75 -2.71 23.11
N ALA A 265 -22.05 -3.83 23.04
CA ALA A 265 -20.97 -4.05 22.08
C ALA A 265 -21.45 -3.91 20.62
N LYS A 266 -22.61 -4.48 20.27
CA LYS A 266 -23.23 -4.34 18.94
C LYS A 266 -23.50 -2.88 18.56
N SER A 267 -23.90 -2.04 19.53
CA SER A 267 -24.14 -0.62 19.27
C SER A 267 -22.87 0.19 19.01
N LEU A 268 -21.71 -0.33 19.44
CA LEU A 268 -20.41 0.33 19.33
C LEU A 268 -19.49 -0.32 18.28
N GLU A 269 -19.84 -1.52 17.80
CA GLU A 269 -19.06 -2.25 16.81
C GLU A 269 -18.90 -1.43 15.52
N GLY A 270 -17.69 -1.42 14.97
CA GLY A 270 -17.37 -0.70 13.75
C GLY A 270 -17.12 0.80 13.93
N LEU A 271 -17.40 1.39 15.09
CA LEU A 271 -17.09 2.79 15.34
C LEU A 271 -15.57 3.01 15.32
N ALA A 272 -15.14 4.12 14.72
CA ALA A 272 -13.75 4.54 14.73
C ALA A 272 -13.30 4.86 16.17
N ARG A 273 -12.12 4.36 16.54
CA ARG A 273 -11.56 4.48 17.89
C ARG A 273 -10.33 5.39 17.94
N ASN A 274 -9.41 5.18 17.02
CA ASN A 274 -8.16 5.90 16.94
C ASN A 274 -7.70 6.06 15.49
N ALA A 275 -6.93 7.10 15.23
CA ALA A 275 -6.18 7.27 14.01
C ALA A 275 -4.80 6.62 14.14
N GLY A 276 -4.27 6.13 13.03
CA GLY A 276 -2.92 5.60 12.91
C GLY A 276 -2.38 5.83 11.50
N LYS A 277 -1.15 5.43 11.25
CA LYS A 277 -0.55 5.47 9.92
C LYS A 277 -0.77 4.14 9.20
N HIS A 278 -1.08 4.19 7.92
CA HIS A 278 -1.12 2.99 7.07
C HIS A 278 0.26 2.32 7.03
N ALA A 279 0.29 0.99 7.02
CA ALA A 279 1.54 0.24 7.10
C ALA A 279 2.51 0.49 5.93
N GLY A 280 1.99 0.81 4.75
CA GLY A 280 2.80 1.03 3.54
C GLY A 280 2.30 2.12 2.61
N GLY A 281 1.02 2.51 2.68
CA GLY A 281 0.42 3.43 1.74
C GLY A 281 0.96 4.86 1.86
N VAL A 282 1.45 5.37 0.74
CA VAL A 282 1.92 6.76 0.56
C VAL A 282 1.21 7.32 -0.67
N VAL A 283 0.79 8.56 -0.60
CA VAL A 283 0.27 9.30 -1.75
C VAL A 283 1.28 10.32 -2.23
N ILE A 284 1.35 10.47 -3.55
CA ILE A 284 2.12 11.50 -4.23
C ILE A 284 1.12 12.29 -5.07
N ALA A 285 0.86 13.54 -4.70
CA ALA A 285 -0.10 14.39 -5.39
C ALA A 285 0.59 15.23 -6.50
N PRO A 286 -0.12 15.63 -7.57
CA PRO A 286 0.44 16.48 -8.62
C PRO A 286 0.66 17.93 -8.17
N THR A 287 -0.13 18.41 -7.21
CA THR A 287 -0.01 19.72 -6.54
C THR A 287 -0.02 19.53 -5.04
N ALA A 288 -0.16 20.60 -4.25
CA ALA A 288 -0.19 20.48 -2.80
C ALA A 288 -1.32 19.53 -2.34
N LEU A 289 -1.02 18.64 -1.39
CA LEU A 289 -1.99 17.68 -0.86
C LEU A 289 -3.28 18.34 -0.35
N THR A 290 -3.17 19.58 0.15
CA THR A 290 -4.32 20.36 0.62
C THR A 290 -5.32 20.74 -0.48
N ASP A 291 -4.95 20.61 -1.75
CA ASP A 291 -5.88 20.78 -2.87
C ASP A 291 -6.81 19.57 -3.02
N PHE A 292 -6.48 18.42 -2.41
CA PHE A 292 -7.20 17.15 -2.55
C PHE A 292 -7.79 16.64 -1.24
N THR A 293 -7.03 16.72 -0.13
CA THR A 293 -7.39 16.11 1.14
C THR A 293 -7.01 17.00 2.31
N PRO A 294 -7.82 17.05 3.39
CA PRO A 294 -7.35 17.58 4.65
C PRO A 294 -6.22 16.73 5.21
N LEU A 295 -5.35 17.36 5.99
CA LEU A 295 -4.17 16.70 6.57
C LEU A 295 -4.31 16.58 8.09
N TYR A 296 -3.64 15.58 8.64
CA TYR A 296 -3.60 15.29 10.08
C TYR A 296 -2.15 15.12 10.54
N CYS A 297 -1.85 15.55 11.75
CA CYS A 297 -0.64 15.19 12.48
C CYS A 297 -0.97 14.94 13.95
N GLU A 298 -0.23 14.05 14.58
CA GLU A 298 -0.32 13.84 16.02
C GLU A 298 0.31 15.02 16.77
N ASP A 299 -0.09 15.26 18.02
CA ASP A 299 0.45 16.33 18.86
C ASP A 299 1.99 16.23 18.96
N GLY A 300 2.68 17.30 18.55
CA GLY A 300 4.14 17.34 18.47
C GLY A 300 4.74 16.48 17.33
N GLY A 301 3.90 15.91 16.45
CA GLY A 301 4.32 15.09 15.33
C GLY A 301 4.93 15.91 14.19
N SER A 302 6.05 15.43 13.67
CA SER A 302 6.72 15.98 12.48
C SER A 302 6.18 15.40 11.17
N HIS A 303 5.37 14.33 11.24
CA HIS A 303 4.88 13.61 10.08
C HIS A 303 3.42 13.98 9.80
N ILE A 304 3.20 14.51 8.61
CA ILE A 304 1.87 14.81 8.09
C ILE A 304 1.33 13.55 7.41
N ILE A 305 0.06 13.23 7.69
CA ILE A 305 -0.68 12.14 7.02
C ILE A 305 -2.00 12.69 6.45
N THR A 306 -2.60 11.97 5.50
CA THR A 306 -3.92 12.32 4.97
C THR A 306 -4.99 12.14 6.06
N GLN A 307 -6.10 12.88 6.00
CA GLN A 307 -7.28 12.60 6.84
C GLN A 307 -8.27 11.63 6.18
N LEU A 308 -8.11 11.40 4.88
CA LEU A 308 -8.85 10.39 4.14
C LEU A 308 -8.08 9.07 4.20
N ASP A 309 -8.77 7.97 4.43
CA ASP A 309 -8.18 6.63 4.41
C ASP A 309 -7.90 6.15 2.97
N LYS A 310 -7.41 4.91 2.82
CA LYS A 310 -7.01 4.38 1.53
C LYS A 310 -8.14 4.37 0.48
N ASP A 311 -9.37 4.06 0.90
CA ASP A 311 -10.51 3.95 0.00
C ASP A 311 -11.01 5.34 -0.43
N ASP A 312 -11.05 6.28 0.51
CA ASP A 312 -11.45 7.67 0.25
C ASP A 312 -10.38 8.43 -0.57
N VAL A 313 -9.09 8.19 -0.31
CA VAL A 313 -7.97 8.76 -1.07
C VAL A 313 -8.04 8.33 -2.54
N GLU A 314 -8.33 7.05 -2.80
CA GLU A 314 -8.51 6.54 -4.17
C GLU A 314 -9.80 7.10 -4.79
N ALA A 315 -10.88 7.24 -4.02
CA ALA A 315 -12.15 7.78 -4.51
C ALA A 315 -12.04 9.24 -4.99
N ILE A 316 -11.20 10.06 -4.34
CA ILE A 316 -10.92 11.44 -4.78
C ILE A 316 -9.85 11.52 -5.88
N GLY A 317 -9.35 10.39 -6.35
CA GLY A 317 -8.46 10.27 -7.49
C GLY A 317 -6.97 10.29 -7.20
N LEU A 318 -6.53 10.42 -5.94
CA LEU A 318 -5.12 10.32 -5.61
C LEU A 318 -4.62 8.87 -5.77
N VAL A 319 -3.40 8.72 -6.25
CA VAL A 319 -2.78 7.41 -6.46
C VAL A 319 -1.97 7.02 -5.25
N LYS A 320 -2.25 5.82 -4.78
CA LYS A 320 -1.51 5.17 -3.69
C LYS A 320 -0.29 4.44 -4.23
N PHE A 321 0.82 4.56 -3.53
CA PHE A 321 2.04 3.77 -3.70
C PHE A 321 2.30 2.97 -2.44
N ASP A 322 2.48 1.65 -2.56
CA ASP A 322 2.67 0.79 -1.40
C ASP A 322 4.16 0.53 -1.10
N PHE A 323 4.63 1.14 -0.01
CA PHE A 323 5.98 0.96 0.56
C PHE A 323 5.90 0.00 1.74
N LEU A 324 5.99 -1.29 1.49
CA LEU A 324 5.81 -2.31 2.51
C LEU A 324 7.13 -2.64 3.20
N GLY A 325 7.15 -2.61 4.53
CA GLY A 325 8.32 -3.02 5.32
C GLY A 325 8.32 -4.54 5.56
N LEU A 326 9.23 -5.28 4.92
CA LEU A 326 9.33 -6.73 5.07
C LEU A 326 10.54 -7.11 5.94
N LYS A 327 10.26 -7.61 7.14
CA LYS A 327 11.30 -8.07 8.08
C LYS A 327 12.20 -9.17 7.51
N THR A 328 11.65 -10.02 6.66
CA THR A 328 12.41 -11.10 6.00
C THR A 328 13.55 -10.55 5.15
N LEU A 329 13.33 -9.45 4.41
CA LEU A 329 14.40 -8.80 3.66
C LEU A 329 15.53 -8.29 4.56
N THR A 330 15.20 -7.72 5.71
CA THR A 330 16.18 -7.30 6.70
C THR A 330 17.02 -8.49 7.20
N ILE A 331 16.38 -9.62 7.48
CA ILE A 331 17.07 -10.83 7.94
C ILE A 331 18.00 -11.40 6.86
N ILE A 332 17.53 -11.40 5.60
CA ILE A 332 18.33 -11.86 4.45
C ILE A 332 19.56 -10.97 4.26
N ASP A 333 19.39 -9.66 4.28
CA ASP A 333 20.51 -8.69 4.18
C ASP A 333 21.55 -8.89 5.31
N TRP A 334 21.08 -9.06 6.54
CA TRP A 334 21.99 -9.37 7.66
C TRP A 334 22.71 -10.69 7.46
N ALA A 335 22.03 -11.73 6.96
CA ALA A 335 22.64 -13.03 6.71
C ALA A 335 23.74 -12.92 5.63
N GLU A 336 23.49 -12.20 4.54
CA GLU A 336 24.47 -11.95 3.48
C GLU A 336 25.69 -11.19 4.02
N LYS A 337 25.48 -10.12 4.77
CA LYS A 337 26.54 -9.33 5.41
C LYS A 337 27.37 -10.17 6.38
N ILE A 338 26.74 -11.03 7.19
CA ILE A 338 27.43 -11.93 8.13
C ILE A 338 28.28 -12.96 7.37
N VAL A 339 27.73 -13.59 6.32
CA VAL A 339 28.47 -14.57 5.49
C VAL A 339 29.68 -13.93 4.85
N ASN A 340 29.56 -12.74 4.28
CA ASN A 340 30.64 -12.00 3.63
C ASN A 340 31.69 -11.53 4.64
N SER A 341 31.27 -11.11 5.84
CA SER A 341 32.19 -10.73 6.90
C SER A 341 33.02 -11.92 7.42
N ALA A 342 32.38 -13.10 7.50
CA ALA A 342 33.06 -14.31 7.92
C ALA A 342 33.96 -14.92 6.83
N ASN A 343 33.69 -14.63 5.55
CA ASN A 343 34.35 -15.18 4.37
C ASN A 343 34.63 -14.08 3.33
N PRO A 344 35.56 -13.14 3.57
CA PRO A 344 35.77 -11.96 2.72
C PRO A 344 36.11 -12.29 1.27
N ASP A 345 36.73 -13.46 1.02
CA ASP A 345 37.16 -13.89 -0.31
C ASP A 345 36.04 -14.51 -1.16
N VAL A 346 34.87 -14.79 -0.58
CA VAL A 346 33.79 -15.52 -1.28
C VAL A 346 32.91 -14.57 -2.11
N GLY A 347 32.69 -13.34 -1.63
CA GLY A 347 31.83 -12.37 -2.31
C GLY A 347 30.41 -12.92 -2.54
N PHE A 348 29.83 -13.54 -1.47
CA PHE A 348 28.50 -14.12 -1.56
C PHE A 348 27.44 -13.07 -1.88
N ASN A 349 26.61 -13.37 -2.87
CA ASN A 349 25.44 -12.53 -3.23
C ASN A 349 24.22 -13.44 -3.37
N ILE A 350 23.14 -13.10 -2.66
CA ILE A 350 21.90 -13.87 -2.66
C ILE A 350 21.28 -13.98 -4.05
N THR A 351 21.42 -12.96 -4.88
CA THR A 351 20.88 -12.97 -6.26
C THR A 351 21.61 -13.94 -7.20
N SER A 352 22.78 -14.44 -6.79
CA SER A 352 23.57 -15.42 -7.54
C SER A 352 23.20 -16.87 -7.20
N ILE A 353 22.32 -17.10 -6.22
CA ILE A 353 21.88 -18.45 -5.84
C ILE A 353 20.99 -19.01 -6.95
N PRO A 354 21.29 -20.23 -7.47
CA PRO A 354 20.42 -20.89 -8.43
C PRO A 354 19.05 -21.19 -7.82
N ASP A 355 17.99 -20.84 -8.51
CA ASP A 355 16.60 -21.11 -8.13
C ASP A 355 16.12 -22.55 -8.43
N SER A 356 17.01 -23.39 -8.96
CA SER A 356 16.74 -24.76 -9.42
C SER A 356 17.46 -25.86 -8.61
N ASP A 357 17.96 -25.58 -7.39
CA ASP A 357 18.63 -26.59 -6.58
C ASP A 357 17.66 -27.66 -6.04
N PRO A 358 17.79 -28.94 -6.49
CA PRO A 358 16.89 -30.01 -6.07
C PRO A 358 16.88 -30.28 -4.57
N LYS A 359 18.02 -30.06 -3.87
CA LYS A 359 18.12 -30.28 -2.43
C LYS A 359 17.31 -29.28 -1.63
N THR A 360 17.27 -28.02 -2.09
CA THR A 360 16.41 -26.99 -1.50
C THR A 360 14.94 -27.34 -1.67
N PHE A 361 14.54 -27.84 -2.85
CA PHE A 361 13.15 -28.28 -3.07
C PHE A 361 12.77 -29.54 -2.28
N GLU A 362 13.73 -30.43 -2.01
CA GLU A 362 13.50 -31.58 -1.12
C GLU A 362 13.23 -31.15 0.33
N LEU A 363 13.86 -30.06 0.79
CA LEU A 363 13.63 -29.50 2.13
C LEU A 363 12.23 -28.89 2.27
N LEU A 364 11.65 -28.41 1.17
CA LEU A 364 10.33 -27.76 1.14
C LEU A 364 9.16 -28.75 0.96
N ARG A 365 9.44 -30.02 0.71
CA ARG A 365 8.45 -31.10 0.61
C ARG A 365 8.15 -31.72 1.97
#